data_82f63af2fb3175f1b81bfeff285050df
#
_entry.id   82f63af2fb3175f1b81bfeff285050df
#
_cell.length_a   1.000
_cell.length_b   1.000
_cell.length_c   1.000
_cell.angle_alpha   90.00
_cell.angle_beta   90.00
_cell.angle_gamma   90.00
#
_symmetry.space_group_name_H-M   'P 1'
#
loop_
_entity.id
_entity.type
_entity.pdbx_description
1 polymer ?
#
loop_
_entity_poly.entity_id
_entity_poly.type
_entity_poly.pdbx_seq_one_letter_code
_entity_poly.pdbx_strand_id
1 'polypeptide(L)'
;MEYDSNTPLYYKVQNYILDLIKSNQLKEGDFIPTEMELSNMFHISRPTVRQGLNTLVSKGYLKRQKGKGTFVTKPKIIQENTRFIESYNREMHKKGLISETKVLEISIKVCPDILLEKLGVDEGEKIIKLKRLRYAYGEEEQDNKPILLTTVYIPFKKFPNLMLYDFEKRSLYEVLEENNIFIKKAVREIEAKLSNKETSKLLEISEGSPIHYISSFGYGEDESVIEYSESIYPGERNKFIVEINI
;
A
#
# COMPACT_ATOMS: atom_id res chain seq x y z
N MET A 1 -27.16 5.78 -20.07
CA MET A 1 -26.19 4.77 -20.54
C MET A 1 -26.94 3.61 -21.15
N GLU A 2 -26.80 3.38 -22.44
CA GLU A 2 -27.33 2.17 -23.10
C GLU A 2 -26.38 1.02 -22.78
N TYR A 3 -26.81 0.11 -21.92
CA TYR A 3 -26.11 -1.15 -21.73
C TYR A 3 -26.50 -2.11 -22.87
N ASP A 4 -25.49 -2.69 -23.51
CA ASP A 4 -25.68 -3.72 -24.55
C ASP A 4 -26.63 -4.81 -24.05
N SER A 5 -27.58 -5.23 -24.88
CA SER A 5 -28.62 -6.19 -24.55
C SER A 5 -28.09 -7.56 -24.07
N ASN A 6 -26.82 -7.85 -24.35
CA ASN A 6 -26.11 -9.07 -23.97
C ASN A 6 -25.42 -9.03 -22.59
N THR A 7 -25.41 -7.88 -21.91
CA THR A 7 -24.73 -7.74 -20.61
C THR A 7 -25.57 -8.42 -19.51
N PRO A 8 -25.02 -9.39 -18.73
CA PRO A 8 -25.76 -10.00 -17.63
C PRO A 8 -26.29 -8.95 -16.65
N LEU A 9 -27.53 -9.12 -16.19
CA LEU A 9 -28.25 -8.12 -15.40
C LEU A 9 -27.55 -7.75 -14.09
N TYR A 10 -26.86 -8.70 -13.47
CA TYR A 10 -26.10 -8.42 -12.25
C TYR A 10 -24.88 -7.51 -12.52
N TYR A 11 -24.31 -7.53 -13.72
CA TYR A 11 -23.24 -6.62 -14.15
C TYR A 11 -23.74 -5.17 -14.28
N LYS A 12 -24.99 -4.97 -14.71
CA LYS A 12 -25.58 -3.62 -14.77
C LYS A 12 -25.64 -2.98 -13.39
N VAL A 13 -25.99 -3.77 -12.36
CA VAL A 13 -25.98 -3.27 -10.97
C VAL A 13 -24.57 -2.94 -10.49
N GLN A 14 -23.57 -3.79 -10.81
CA GLN A 14 -22.19 -3.53 -10.46
C GLN A 14 -21.69 -2.22 -11.06
N ASN A 15 -21.85 -2.08 -12.38
CA ASN A 15 -21.38 -0.90 -13.10
C ASN A 15 -22.05 0.38 -12.59
N TYR A 16 -23.36 0.35 -12.36
CA TYR A 16 -24.09 1.48 -11.80
C TYR A 16 -23.49 1.96 -10.46
N ILE A 17 -23.26 1.04 -9.53
CA ILE A 17 -22.66 1.39 -8.23
C ILE A 17 -21.22 1.90 -8.41
N LEU A 18 -20.41 1.27 -9.27
CA LEU A 18 -19.04 1.72 -9.55
C LEU A 18 -19.03 3.11 -10.20
N ASP A 19 -19.98 3.39 -11.10
CA ASP A 19 -20.11 4.71 -11.73
C ASP A 19 -20.49 5.79 -10.72
N LEU A 20 -21.37 5.48 -9.75
CA LEU A 20 -21.71 6.40 -8.65
C LEU A 20 -20.48 6.69 -7.75
N ILE A 21 -19.66 5.68 -7.51
CA ILE A 21 -18.41 5.83 -6.74
C ILE A 21 -17.40 6.67 -7.54
N LYS A 22 -17.16 6.33 -8.80
CA LYS A 22 -16.23 7.03 -9.69
C LYS A 22 -16.60 8.50 -9.91
N SER A 23 -17.88 8.79 -10.06
CA SER A 23 -18.39 10.16 -10.23
C SER A 23 -18.50 10.95 -8.92
N ASN A 24 -17.99 10.42 -7.79
CA ASN A 24 -18.08 11.00 -6.44
C ASN A 24 -19.53 11.29 -5.96
N GLN A 25 -20.53 10.67 -6.57
CA GLN A 25 -21.91 10.73 -6.08
C GLN A 25 -22.11 9.87 -4.84
N LEU A 26 -21.30 8.79 -4.69
CA LEU A 26 -21.18 8.00 -3.48
C LEU A 26 -19.71 8.00 -3.03
N LYS A 27 -19.49 8.40 -1.77
CA LYS A 27 -18.16 8.45 -1.13
C LYS A 27 -17.99 7.30 -0.14
N GLU A 28 -16.76 7.07 0.29
CA GLU A 28 -16.47 6.10 1.35
C GLU A 28 -17.29 6.41 2.61
N GLY A 29 -18.01 5.40 3.12
CA GLY A 29 -18.94 5.52 4.24
C GLY A 29 -20.39 5.78 3.85
N ASP A 30 -20.69 6.20 2.61
CA ASP A 30 -22.06 6.43 2.17
C ASP A 30 -22.81 5.11 1.96
N PHE A 31 -24.09 5.11 2.32
CA PHE A 31 -24.97 3.98 2.05
C PHE A 31 -25.35 3.94 0.58
N ILE A 32 -25.28 2.76 -0.02
CA ILE A 32 -25.82 2.54 -1.36
C ILE A 32 -27.33 2.34 -1.30
N PRO A 33 -28.06 2.51 -2.42
CA PRO A 33 -29.48 2.15 -2.49
C PRO A 33 -29.70 0.70 -2.06
N THR A 34 -30.84 0.43 -1.41
CA THR A 34 -31.20 -0.90 -0.91
C THR A 34 -31.37 -1.92 -2.05
N GLU A 35 -31.29 -3.21 -1.74
CA GLU A 35 -31.56 -4.29 -2.71
C GLU A 35 -32.97 -4.15 -3.33
N MET A 36 -33.94 -3.60 -2.59
CA MET A 36 -35.28 -3.38 -3.07
C MET A 36 -35.36 -2.21 -4.06
N GLU A 37 -34.71 -1.08 -3.74
CA GLU A 37 -34.67 0.09 -4.62
C GLU A 37 -33.94 -0.25 -5.93
N LEU A 38 -32.79 -0.95 -5.87
CA LEU A 38 -32.07 -1.40 -7.05
C LEU A 38 -32.88 -2.42 -7.87
N SER A 39 -33.63 -3.32 -7.22
CA SER A 39 -34.52 -4.29 -7.89
C SER A 39 -35.63 -3.56 -8.68
N ASN A 40 -36.23 -2.53 -8.08
CA ASN A 40 -37.25 -1.71 -8.73
C ASN A 40 -36.64 -0.86 -9.87
N MET A 41 -35.49 -0.24 -9.65
CA MET A 41 -34.82 0.64 -10.63
C MET A 41 -34.43 -0.13 -11.91
N PHE A 42 -33.89 -1.33 -11.76
CA PHE A 42 -33.43 -2.14 -12.89
C PHE A 42 -34.47 -3.15 -13.42
N HIS A 43 -35.63 -3.25 -12.79
CA HIS A 43 -36.67 -4.24 -13.09
C HIS A 43 -36.14 -5.68 -13.08
N ILE A 44 -35.30 -6.04 -12.10
CA ILE A 44 -34.68 -7.35 -11.93
C ILE A 44 -34.95 -7.93 -10.54
N SER A 45 -34.77 -9.26 -10.41
CA SER A 45 -35.01 -9.92 -9.13
C SER A 45 -34.00 -9.51 -8.06
N ARG A 46 -34.43 -9.45 -6.78
CA ARG A 46 -33.56 -9.19 -5.63
C ARG A 46 -32.36 -10.16 -5.54
N PRO A 47 -32.49 -11.47 -5.81
CA PRO A 47 -31.35 -12.36 -5.90
C PRO A 47 -30.28 -11.91 -6.91
N THR A 48 -30.70 -11.43 -8.09
CA THR A 48 -29.79 -10.91 -9.14
C THR A 48 -29.07 -9.65 -8.68
N VAL A 49 -29.79 -8.71 -8.00
CA VAL A 49 -29.19 -7.54 -7.37
C VAL A 49 -28.14 -7.97 -6.34
N ARG A 50 -28.52 -8.90 -5.44
CA ARG A 50 -27.64 -9.43 -4.39
C ARG A 50 -26.37 -10.07 -4.96
N GLN A 51 -26.46 -10.78 -6.08
CA GLN A 51 -25.31 -11.34 -6.78
C GLN A 51 -24.34 -10.24 -7.22
N GLY A 52 -24.85 -9.16 -7.84
CA GLY A 52 -24.05 -8.02 -8.25
C GLY A 52 -23.35 -7.34 -7.06
N LEU A 53 -24.10 -7.07 -5.98
CA LEU A 53 -23.57 -6.46 -4.78
C LEU A 53 -22.57 -7.38 -4.05
N ASN A 54 -22.78 -8.69 -4.01
CA ASN A 54 -21.84 -9.64 -3.41
C ASN A 54 -20.48 -9.59 -4.09
N THR A 55 -20.44 -9.45 -5.41
CA THR A 55 -19.17 -9.29 -6.14
C THR A 55 -18.45 -8.01 -5.73
N LEU A 56 -19.15 -6.89 -5.55
CA LEU A 56 -18.55 -5.65 -5.09
C LEU A 56 -18.08 -5.75 -3.63
N VAL A 57 -18.80 -6.47 -2.78
CA VAL A 57 -18.37 -6.77 -1.40
C VAL A 57 -17.10 -7.63 -1.41
N SER A 58 -17.04 -8.70 -2.22
CA SER A 58 -15.86 -9.56 -2.31
C SER A 58 -14.63 -8.82 -2.85
N LYS A 59 -14.83 -7.85 -3.74
CA LYS A 59 -13.79 -6.97 -4.27
C LYS A 59 -13.41 -5.81 -3.33
N GLY A 60 -14.15 -5.62 -2.23
CA GLY A 60 -13.86 -4.59 -1.22
C GLY A 60 -14.38 -3.18 -1.54
N TYR A 61 -15.16 -3.02 -2.58
CA TYR A 61 -15.84 -1.73 -2.88
C TYR A 61 -17.01 -1.45 -1.95
N LEU A 62 -17.62 -2.50 -1.41
CA LEU A 62 -18.77 -2.41 -0.50
C LEU A 62 -18.53 -3.23 0.76
N LYS A 63 -19.17 -2.81 1.86
CA LYS A 63 -19.22 -3.56 3.11
C LYS A 63 -20.65 -3.63 3.62
N ARG A 64 -21.08 -4.83 4.08
CA ARG A 64 -22.39 -5.02 4.72
C ARG A 64 -22.27 -4.87 6.22
N GLN A 65 -23.21 -4.17 6.80
CA GLN A 65 -23.38 -4.10 8.26
C GLN A 65 -24.78 -4.55 8.61
N LYS A 66 -24.87 -5.63 9.39
CA LYS A 66 -26.15 -6.20 9.83
C LYS A 66 -27.01 -5.12 10.51
N GLY A 67 -28.25 -4.97 10.05
CA GLY A 67 -29.22 -3.99 10.58
C GLY A 67 -29.01 -2.54 10.13
N LYS A 68 -27.89 -2.21 9.45
CA LYS A 68 -27.63 -0.84 8.99
C LYS A 68 -27.66 -0.69 7.47
N GLY A 69 -27.27 -1.73 6.72
CA GLY A 69 -27.27 -1.66 5.25
C GLY A 69 -25.93 -2.01 4.63
N THR A 70 -25.75 -1.61 3.37
CA THR A 70 -24.50 -1.77 2.60
C THR A 70 -23.96 -0.39 2.29
N PHE A 71 -22.67 -0.17 2.52
CA PHE A 71 -22.02 1.11 2.33
C PHE A 71 -20.71 0.97 1.53
N VAL A 72 -20.30 2.07 0.94
CA VAL A 72 -19.09 2.17 0.13
C VAL A 72 -17.85 2.05 1.01
N THR A 73 -16.87 1.24 0.53
CA THR A 73 -15.51 1.15 1.10
C THR A 73 -14.48 1.22 -0.03
N LYS A 74 -13.24 1.54 0.29
CA LYS A 74 -12.15 1.42 -0.68
C LYS A 74 -11.54 0.02 -0.65
N PRO A 75 -11.30 -0.60 -1.81
CA PRO A 75 -10.52 -1.84 -1.87
C PRO A 75 -9.15 -1.63 -1.26
N LYS A 76 -8.70 -2.59 -0.47
CA LYS A 76 -7.33 -2.57 0.06
C LYS A 76 -6.34 -2.87 -1.04
N ILE A 77 -5.24 -2.13 -1.06
CA ILE A 77 -4.11 -2.43 -1.95
C ILE A 77 -3.50 -3.76 -1.51
N ILE A 78 -3.42 -4.71 -2.43
CA ILE A 78 -2.83 -6.01 -2.17
C ILE A 78 -1.32 -5.87 -2.28
N GLN A 79 -0.60 -6.17 -1.21
CA GLN A 79 0.85 -6.22 -1.15
C GLN A 79 1.30 -7.67 -1.37
N GLU A 80 1.88 -7.97 -2.52
CA GLU A 80 2.28 -9.33 -2.92
C GLU A 80 3.79 -9.60 -2.75
N ASN A 81 4.59 -8.54 -2.53
CA ASN A 81 6.06 -8.60 -2.57
C ASN A 81 6.68 -9.16 -1.28
N THR A 82 6.24 -10.35 -0.87
CA THR A 82 6.91 -11.09 0.19
C THR A 82 8.07 -11.94 -0.35
N ARG A 83 8.15 -12.20 -1.67
CA ARG A 83 9.14 -13.09 -2.30
C ARG A 83 10.26 -12.37 -3.06
N PHE A 84 10.04 -11.15 -3.54
CA PHE A 84 11.01 -10.42 -4.36
C PHE A 84 11.21 -9.00 -3.83
N ILE A 85 12.44 -8.48 -4.01
CA ILE A 85 12.74 -7.07 -3.79
C ILE A 85 12.45 -6.36 -5.12
N GLU A 86 11.28 -5.75 -5.23
CA GLU A 86 10.88 -4.98 -6.40
C GLU A 86 10.75 -3.50 -6.07
N SER A 87 10.99 -2.66 -7.08
CA SER A 87 10.72 -1.23 -6.98
C SER A 87 9.25 -0.97 -6.69
N TYR A 88 8.96 -0.16 -5.67
CA TYR A 88 7.59 0.24 -5.30
C TYR A 88 6.80 0.79 -6.49
N ASN A 89 7.43 1.64 -7.30
CA ASN A 89 6.77 2.24 -8.47
C ASN A 89 6.38 1.18 -9.49
N ARG A 90 7.28 0.21 -9.73
CA ARG A 90 7.02 -0.91 -10.67
C ARG A 90 5.90 -1.81 -10.15
N GLU A 91 5.88 -2.09 -8.85
CA GLU A 91 4.81 -2.87 -8.21
C GLU A 91 3.44 -2.19 -8.37
N MET A 92 3.34 -0.90 -8.06
CA MET A 92 2.08 -0.16 -8.18
C MET A 92 1.62 -0.06 -9.64
N HIS A 93 2.54 0.18 -10.57
CA HIS A 93 2.23 0.22 -12.00
C HIS A 93 1.69 -1.12 -12.53
N LYS A 94 2.24 -2.27 -12.10
CA LYS A 94 1.70 -3.60 -12.44
C LYS A 94 0.26 -3.80 -11.97
N LYS A 95 -0.14 -3.11 -10.90
CA LYS A 95 -1.51 -3.12 -10.36
C LYS A 95 -2.42 -2.09 -11.03
N GLY A 96 -1.94 -1.38 -12.04
CA GLY A 96 -2.69 -0.31 -12.71
C GLY A 96 -2.87 0.93 -11.83
N LEU A 97 -1.99 1.15 -10.86
CA LEU A 97 -2.02 2.29 -9.96
C LEU A 97 -0.92 3.30 -10.29
N ILE A 98 -1.24 4.57 -10.15
CA ILE A 98 -0.27 5.65 -10.14
C ILE A 98 0.40 5.65 -8.77
N SER A 99 1.74 5.74 -8.76
CA SER A 99 2.51 5.84 -7.52
C SER A 99 3.16 7.21 -7.39
N GLU A 100 3.16 7.73 -6.18
CA GLU A 100 3.85 8.96 -5.81
C GLU A 100 4.68 8.72 -4.55
N THR A 101 5.85 9.35 -4.48
CA THR A 101 6.74 9.28 -3.32
C THR A 101 7.12 10.68 -2.89
N LYS A 102 6.96 10.98 -1.59
CA LYS A 102 7.43 12.20 -0.95
C LYS A 102 8.57 11.86 -0.01
N VAL A 103 9.73 12.49 -0.20
CA VAL A 103 10.87 12.37 0.70
C VAL A 103 10.64 13.27 1.91
N LEU A 104 10.49 12.68 3.09
CA LEU A 104 10.33 13.42 4.35
C LEU A 104 11.68 13.77 4.98
N GLU A 105 12.66 12.90 4.83
CA GLU A 105 14.02 13.10 5.35
C GLU A 105 15.00 12.28 4.52
N ILE A 106 16.13 12.89 4.16
CA ILE A 106 17.35 12.21 3.78
C ILE A 106 18.50 12.87 4.51
N SER A 107 19.26 12.11 5.30
CA SER A 107 20.29 12.69 6.17
C SER A 107 21.39 11.68 6.47
N ILE A 108 22.61 12.21 6.71
CA ILE A 108 23.73 11.43 7.23
C ILE A 108 23.80 11.69 8.75
N LYS A 109 23.84 10.59 9.51
CA LYS A 109 23.90 10.65 11.00
C LYS A 109 24.90 9.65 11.53
N VAL A 110 25.40 9.88 12.74
CA VAL A 110 26.07 8.83 13.51
C VAL A 110 25.04 7.73 13.80
N CYS A 111 25.44 6.48 13.66
CA CYS A 111 24.54 5.34 13.89
C CYS A 111 24.08 5.32 15.36
N PRO A 112 22.78 5.36 15.65
CA PRO A 112 22.27 5.16 16.99
C PRO A 112 22.56 3.74 17.50
N ASP A 113 22.80 3.57 18.80
CA ASP A 113 23.13 2.28 19.42
C ASP A 113 22.16 1.16 19.06
N ILE A 114 20.87 1.46 19.00
CA ILE A 114 19.81 0.49 18.65
C ILE A 114 19.92 -0.07 17.20
N LEU A 115 20.67 0.59 16.34
CA LEU A 115 20.89 0.18 14.93
C LEU A 115 22.28 -0.42 14.67
N LEU A 116 23.22 -0.37 15.61
CA LEU A 116 24.59 -0.87 15.43
C LEU A 116 24.58 -2.35 15.04
N GLU A 117 23.95 -3.19 15.86
CA GLU A 117 23.84 -4.63 15.60
C GLU A 117 23.05 -4.92 14.33
N LYS A 118 21.94 -4.19 14.09
CA LYS A 118 21.06 -4.37 12.93
C LYS A 118 21.77 -4.09 11.60
N LEU A 119 22.70 -3.16 11.58
CA LEU A 119 23.43 -2.75 10.39
C LEU A 119 24.85 -3.36 10.31
N GLY A 120 25.29 -4.03 11.37
CA GLY A 120 26.64 -4.56 11.46
C GLY A 120 27.71 -3.47 11.37
N VAL A 121 27.49 -2.34 12.05
CA VAL A 121 28.42 -1.19 12.07
C VAL A 121 28.90 -0.92 13.50
N ASP A 122 30.11 -0.34 13.62
CA ASP A 122 30.69 -0.01 14.89
C ASP A 122 30.17 1.32 15.44
N GLU A 123 30.34 1.54 16.76
CA GLU A 123 30.02 2.81 17.42
C GLU A 123 30.77 3.96 16.74
N GLY A 124 30.08 5.08 16.54
CA GLY A 124 30.61 6.27 15.86
C GLY A 124 30.58 6.20 14.33
N GLU A 125 30.28 5.05 13.73
CA GLU A 125 30.09 4.97 12.27
C GLU A 125 28.85 5.74 11.81
N LYS A 126 28.89 6.20 10.56
CA LYS A 126 27.79 6.96 9.96
C LYS A 126 26.86 6.07 9.16
N ILE A 127 25.59 6.46 9.18
CA ILE A 127 24.53 5.87 8.37
C ILE A 127 23.82 6.96 7.57
N ILE A 128 23.20 6.57 6.47
CA ILE A 128 22.23 7.38 5.74
C ILE A 128 20.84 6.93 6.17
N LYS A 129 20.00 7.87 6.56
CA LYS A 129 18.58 7.68 6.83
C LYS A 129 17.78 8.27 5.68
N LEU A 130 16.89 7.48 5.09
CA LEU A 130 15.95 7.90 4.05
C LEU A 130 14.52 7.58 4.50
N LYS A 131 13.74 8.60 4.87
CA LYS A 131 12.32 8.48 5.28
C LYS A 131 11.42 8.99 4.16
N ARG A 132 10.49 8.14 3.71
CA ARG A 132 9.59 8.44 2.60
C ARG A 132 8.15 8.11 2.94
N LEU A 133 7.25 8.94 2.46
CA LEU A 133 5.82 8.70 2.45
C LEU A 133 5.39 8.35 1.03
N ARG A 134 4.60 7.28 0.86
CA ARG A 134 4.25 6.76 -0.45
C ARG A 134 2.75 6.66 -0.62
N TYR A 135 2.32 6.97 -1.82
CA TYR A 135 0.94 7.01 -2.25
C TYR A 135 0.75 6.05 -3.42
N ALA A 136 -0.45 5.46 -3.53
CA ALA A 136 -0.87 4.75 -4.73
C ALA A 136 -2.38 4.92 -4.90
N TYR A 137 -2.81 5.26 -6.10
CA TYR A 137 -4.20 5.59 -6.42
C TYR A 137 -4.52 5.26 -7.87
N GLY A 138 -5.81 5.08 -8.18
CA GLY A 138 -6.29 4.94 -9.55
C GLY A 138 -6.32 6.29 -10.27
N GLU A 139 -6.28 6.30 -11.61
CA GLU A 139 -6.27 7.53 -12.42
C GLU A 139 -7.43 8.50 -12.13
N GLU A 140 -8.58 7.98 -11.72
CA GLU A 140 -9.78 8.76 -11.45
C GLU A 140 -9.95 9.12 -9.94
N GLU A 141 -9.00 8.73 -9.08
CA GLU A 141 -9.10 8.97 -7.63
C GLU A 141 -8.62 10.37 -7.26
N GLN A 142 -9.50 11.16 -6.61
CA GLN A 142 -9.17 12.52 -6.14
C GLN A 142 -8.67 12.55 -4.70
N ASP A 143 -8.94 11.51 -3.88
CA ASP A 143 -8.56 11.44 -2.46
C ASP A 143 -7.34 10.52 -2.31
N ASN A 144 -6.18 11.13 -2.49
CA ASN A 144 -4.89 10.43 -2.48
C ASN A 144 -4.33 10.39 -1.06
N LYS A 145 -4.58 9.29 -0.34
CA LYS A 145 -4.06 9.08 1.02
C LYS A 145 -2.79 8.24 1.03
N PRO A 146 -1.86 8.51 1.96
CA PRO A 146 -0.64 7.72 2.09
C PRO A 146 -0.95 6.25 2.37
N ILE A 147 -0.27 5.34 1.69
CA ILE A 147 -0.45 3.89 1.88
C ILE A 147 0.75 3.23 2.56
N LEU A 148 1.89 3.92 2.63
CA LEU A 148 3.12 3.40 3.20
C LEU A 148 4.01 4.53 3.71
N LEU A 149 4.47 4.40 4.95
CA LEU A 149 5.59 5.15 5.50
C LEU A 149 6.78 4.21 5.62
N THR A 150 7.90 4.52 4.95
CA THR A 150 9.11 3.70 5.03
C THR A 150 10.31 4.52 5.46
N THR A 151 11.12 3.95 6.34
CA THR A 151 12.42 4.50 6.76
C THR A 151 13.49 3.47 6.46
N VAL A 152 14.48 3.84 5.67
CA VAL A 152 15.61 2.97 5.30
C VAL A 152 16.87 3.54 5.91
N TYR A 153 17.70 2.65 6.44
CA TYR A 153 19.02 2.95 7.00
C TYR A 153 20.08 2.17 6.22
N ILE A 154 21.08 2.86 5.72
CA ILE A 154 22.18 2.27 4.94
C ILE A 154 23.51 2.70 5.58
N PRO A 155 24.44 1.77 5.85
CA PRO A 155 25.78 2.15 6.29
C PRO A 155 26.44 3.11 5.30
N PHE A 156 26.87 4.29 5.77
CA PHE A 156 27.42 5.33 4.89
C PHE A 156 28.59 4.83 4.03
N LYS A 157 29.43 3.97 4.58
CA LYS A 157 30.56 3.37 3.87
C LYS A 157 30.15 2.54 2.65
N LYS A 158 28.95 1.94 2.67
CA LYS A 158 28.45 1.12 1.55
C LYS A 158 28.04 1.95 0.34
N PHE A 159 27.47 3.15 0.58
CA PHE A 159 27.03 4.03 -0.51
C PHE A 159 27.13 5.52 -0.15
N PRO A 160 28.33 6.12 -0.09
CA PRO A 160 28.51 7.53 0.29
C PRO A 160 27.76 8.52 -0.60
N ASN A 161 27.58 8.20 -1.88
CA ASN A 161 26.97 9.06 -2.88
C ASN A 161 25.44 8.99 -2.93
N LEU A 162 24.79 8.24 -2.05
CA LEU A 162 23.32 8.08 -2.04
C LEU A 162 22.57 9.43 -2.00
N MET A 163 23.14 10.43 -1.32
CA MET A 163 22.55 11.77 -1.20
C MET A 163 22.41 12.53 -2.52
N LEU A 164 23.08 12.10 -3.59
CA LEU A 164 23.06 12.76 -4.91
C LEU A 164 21.83 12.42 -5.74
N TYR A 165 21.02 11.48 -5.29
CA TYR A 165 19.86 10.97 -6.04
C TYR A 165 18.55 11.55 -5.52
N ASP A 166 17.63 11.81 -6.45
CA ASP A 166 16.25 12.25 -6.15
C ASP A 166 15.35 11.03 -5.94
N PHE A 167 15.08 10.67 -4.69
CA PHE A 167 14.26 9.52 -4.32
C PHE A 167 12.75 9.78 -4.33
N GLU A 168 12.30 10.93 -4.76
CA GLU A 168 10.91 11.14 -5.17
C GLU A 168 10.65 10.54 -6.55
N LYS A 169 11.67 10.60 -7.43
CA LYS A 169 11.60 10.12 -8.82
C LYS A 169 12.26 8.77 -9.04
N ARG A 170 13.28 8.45 -8.24
CA ARG A 170 14.11 7.25 -8.41
C ARG A 170 13.80 6.17 -7.37
N SER A 171 13.84 4.92 -7.79
CA SER A 171 13.81 3.79 -6.89
C SER A 171 15.16 3.61 -6.18
N LEU A 172 15.14 3.38 -4.85
CA LEU A 172 16.35 3.08 -4.11
C LEU A 172 17.07 1.84 -4.66
N TYR A 173 16.33 0.77 -4.93
CA TYR A 173 16.92 -0.49 -5.40
C TYR A 173 17.51 -0.36 -6.80
N GLU A 174 16.85 0.37 -7.71
CA GLU A 174 17.41 0.66 -9.04
C GLU A 174 18.72 1.47 -8.94
N VAL A 175 18.75 2.46 -8.03
CA VAL A 175 19.96 3.26 -7.79
C VAL A 175 21.08 2.40 -7.17
N LEU A 176 20.77 1.50 -6.25
CA LEU A 176 21.76 0.56 -5.69
C LEU A 176 22.33 -0.34 -6.78
N GLU A 177 21.48 -0.97 -7.61
CA GLU A 177 21.87 -1.85 -8.72
C GLU A 177 22.77 -1.14 -9.74
N GLU A 178 22.41 0.10 -10.14
CA GLU A 178 23.22 0.93 -11.05
C GLU A 178 24.63 1.24 -10.50
N ASN A 179 24.77 1.23 -9.17
CA ASN A 179 26.05 1.43 -8.49
C ASN A 179 26.71 0.10 -8.07
N ASN A 180 26.30 -1.02 -8.67
CA ASN A 180 26.81 -2.37 -8.40
C ASN A 180 26.65 -2.83 -6.93
N ILE A 181 25.61 -2.34 -6.26
CA ILE A 181 25.23 -2.75 -4.91
C ILE A 181 23.97 -3.62 -5.03
N PHE A 182 24.15 -4.94 -4.92
CA PHE A 182 23.07 -5.91 -5.11
C PHE A 182 22.62 -6.50 -3.78
N ILE A 183 21.32 -6.45 -3.52
CA ILE A 183 20.72 -7.19 -2.42
C ILE A 183 20.41 -8.60 -2.94
N LYS A 184 21.07 -9.61 -2.36
CA LYS A 184 20.94 -11.02 -2.75
C LYS A 184 19.92 -11.77 -1.90
N LYS A 185 19.70 -11.31 -0.66
CA LYS A 185 18.80 -11.93 0.30
C LYS A 185 18.09 -10.85 1.09
N ALA A 186 16.81 -11.02 1.34
CA ALA A 186 16.07 -10.19 2.30
C ALA A 186 15.39 -11.07 3.35
N VAL A 187 15.46 -10.64 4.59
CA VAL A 187 14.69 -11.21 5.71
C VAL A 187 13.69 -10.17 6.17
N ARG A 188 12.42 -10.54 6.27
CA ARG A 188 11.34 -9.65 6.68
C ARG A 188 10.59 -10.22 7.87
N GLU A 189 10.38 -9.38 8.86
CA GLU A 189 9.52 -9.66 10.01
C GLU A 189 8.28 -8.80 9.90
N ILE A 190 7.11 -9.42 10.01
CA ILE A 190 5.81 -8.75 9.87
C ILE A 190 5.09 -8.83 11.20
N GLU A 191 4.79 -7.68 11.79
CA GLU A 191 4.10 -7.55 13.05
C GLU A 191 2.80 -6.75 12.89
N ALA A 192 1.78 -7.07 13.67
CA ALA A 192 0.60 -6.22 13.83
C ALA A 192 0.83 -5.29 15.03
N LYS A 193 0.75 -3.98 14.79
CA LYS A 193 0.94 -2.94 15.82
C LYS A 193 -0.21 -1.92 15.77
N LEU A 194 -0.30 -1.08 16.78
CA LEU A 194 -1.16 0.11 16.78
C LEU A 194 -0.32 1.34 16.40
N SER A 195 -0.90 2.23 15.61
CA SER A 195 -0.25 3.47 15.23
C SER A 195 -0.15 4.43 16.42
N ASN A 196 1.01 5.08 16.56
CA ASN A 196 1.20 6.19 17.48
C ASN A 196 0.81 7.53 16.84
N LYS A 197 0.82 8.59 17.64
CA LYS A 197 0.43 9.94 17.21
C LYS A 197 1.21 10.46 15.98
N GLU A 198 2.53 10.26 15.94
CA GLU A 198 3.38 10.71 14.81
C GLU A 198 3.03 9.95 13.52
N THR A 199 3.02 8.62 13.61
CA THR A 199 2.71 7.73 12.49
C THR A 199 1.30 7.99 11.95
N SER A 200 0.33 8.17 12.85
CA SER A 200 -1.06 8.42 12.49
C SER A 200 -1.21 9.73 11.73
N LYS A 201 -0.52 10.78 12.17
CA LYS A 201 -0.52 12.08 11.47
C LYS A 201 0.07 11.97 10.07
N LEU A 202 1.20 11.26 9.91
CA LEU A 202 1.85 11.10 8.60
C LEU A 202 1.03 10.25 7.64
N LEU A 203 0.39 9.19 8.15
CA LEU A 203 -0.42 8.25 7.35
C LEU A 203 -1.89 8.67 7.22
N GLU A 204 -2.28 9.80 7.82
CA GLU A 204 -3.68 10.28 7.80
C GLU A 204 -4.68 9.21 8.25
N ILE A 205 -4.40 8.60 9.41
CA ILE A 205 -5.24 7.62 10.10
C ILE A 205 -5.51 8.06 11.52
N SER A 206 -6.51 7.48 12.17
CA SER A 206 -6.76 7.72 13.60
C SER A 206 -5.63 7.16 14.46
N GLU A 207 -5.30 7.81 15.57
CA GLU A 207 -4.35 7.27 16.55
C GLU A 207 -4.89 5.94 17.09
N GLY A 208 -4.00 4.97 17.26
CA GLY A 208 -4.37 3.61 17.68
C GLY A 208 -4.97 2.74 16.55
N SER A 209 -4.95 3.20 15.28
CA SER A 209 -5.37 2.36 14.16
C SER A 209 -4.43 1.16 13.97
N PRO A 210 -4.97 -0.03 13.59
CA PRO A 210 -4.14 -1.18 13.26
C PRO A 210 -3.23 -0.91 12.06
N ILE A 211 -1.96 -1.27 12.20
CA ILE A 211 -0.96 -1.18 11.14
C ILE A 211 -0.22 -2.50 10.98
N HIS A 212 0.25 -2.78 9.77
CA HIS A 212 1.29 -3.78 9.56
C HIS A 212 2.64 -3.07 9.64
N TYR A 213 3.46 -3.48 10.60
CA TYR A 213 4.84 -3.03 10.76
C TYR A 213 5.76 -4.11 10.21
N ILE A 214 6.62 -3.73 9.27
CA ILE A 214 7.56 -4.66 8.64
C ILE A 214 8.97 -4.13 8.85
N SER A 215 9.79 -4.89 9.56
CA SER A 215 11.24 -4.72 9.55
C SER A 215 11.85 -5.61 8.48
N SER A 216 12.81 -5.08 7.71
CA SER A 216 13.46 -5.80 6.63
C SER A 216 14.96 -5.58 6.66
N PHE A 217 15.70 -6.67 6.52
CA PHE A 217 17.17 -6.68 6.36
C PHE A 217 17.50 -7.10 4.94
N GLY A 218 18.24 -6.28 4.22
CA GLY A 218 18.79 -6.57 2.91
C GLY A 218 20.27 -6.92 3.02
N TYR A 219 20.65 -8.10 2.55
CA TYR A 219 22.03 -8.62 2.61
C TYR A 219 22.66 -8.66 1.23
N GLY A 220 23.95 -8.35 1.18
CA GLY A 220 24.80 -8.51 0.00
C GLY A 220 25.22 -9.97 -0.23
N GLU A 221 26.08 -10.16 -1.22
CA GLU A 221 26.63 -11.50 -1.54
C GLU A 221 27.56 -12.02 -0.45
N ASP A 222 28.25 -11.12 0.26
CA ASP A 222 29.12 -11.37 1.41
C ASP A 222 28.36 -11.53 2.74
N GLU A 223 27.04 -11.66 2.69
CA GLU A 223 26.13 -11.67 3.84
C GLU A 223 26.19 -10.40 4.73
N SER A 224 26.91 -9.37 4.31
CA SER A 224 26.86 -8.08 5.03
C SER A 224 25.55 -7.36 4.82
N VAL A 225 25.10 -6.62 5.84
CA VAL A 225 23.88 -5.82 5.74
C VAL A 225 24.13 -4.62 4.81
N ILE A 226 23.37 -4.52 3.75
CA ILE A 226 23.33 -3.38 2.82
C ILE A 226 22.34 -2.34 3.34
N GLU A 227 21.15 -2.79 3.78
CA GLU A 227 20.12 -1.92 4.34
C GLU A 227 19.35 -2.60 5.47
N TYR A 228 18.88 -1.79 6.40
CA TYR A 228 17.78 -2.11 7.30
C TYR A 228 16.64 -1.14 7.05
N SER A 229 15.41 -1.62 6.98
CA SER A 229 14.26 -0.75 6.76
C SER A 229 13.08 -1.09 7.67
N GLU A 230 12.31 -0.06 7.98
CA GLU A 230 11.07 -0.12 8.72
C GLU A 230 9.95 0.44 7.82
N SER A 231 8.93 -0.38 7.59
CA SER A 231 7.80 -0.06 6.71
C SER A 231 6.51 -0.18 7.49
N ILE A 232 5.67 0.85 7.44
CA ILE A 232 4.41 0.95 8.18
C ILE A 232 3.28 1.12 7.18
N TYR A 233 2.40 0.13 7.14
CA TYR A 233 1.25 0.09 6.25
C TYR A 233 -0.05 0.23 7.05
N PRO A 234 -0.92 1.22 6.77
CA PRO A 234 -2.25 1.28 7.34
C PRO A 234 -3.05 0.01 7.04
N GLY A 235 -3.51 -0.68 8.08
CA GLY A 235 -4.25 -1.93 7.92
C GLY A 235 -5.60 -1.76 7.23
N GLU A 236 -6.18 -0.56 7.27
CA GLU A 236 -7.42 -0.23 6.54
C GLU A 236 -7.22 -0.11 5.03
N ARG A 237 -5.97 0.21 4.57
CA ARG A 237 -5.65 0.45 3.14
C ARG A 237 -4.84 -0.67 2.51
N ASN A 238 -4.24 -1.56 3.30
CA ASN A 238 -3.33 -2.59 2.81
C ASN A 238 -3.75 -3.99 3.25
N LYS A 239 -3.46 -4.98 2.39
CA LYS A 239 -3.61 -6.40 2.63
C LYS A 239 -2.38 -7.13 2.08
N PHE A 240 -1.79 -8.02 2.86
CA PHE A 240 -0.68 -8.87 2.44
C PHE A 240 -1.20 -10.24 1.99
N ILE A 241 -0.70 -10.70 0.84
CA ILE A 241 -0.94 -12.06 0.33
C ILE A 241 0.42 -12.73 0.17
N VAL A 242 0.55 -13.91 0.77
CA VAL A 242 1.70 -14.80 0.60
C VAL A 242 1.19 -16.05 -0.10
N GLU A 243 1.67 -16.32 -1.31
CA GLU A 243 1.39 -17.53 -2.05
C GLU A 243 2.53 -18.52 -1.86
N ILE A 244 2.21 -19.75 -1.47
CA ILE A 244 3.18 -20.82 -1.28
C ILE A 244 2.82 -21.93 -2.28
N ASN A 245 3.69 -22.17 -3.25
CA ASN A 245 3.58 -23.31 -4.16
C ASN A 245 4.36 -24.49 -3.53
N ILE A 246 3.71 -25.64 -3.44
CA ILE A 246 4.24 -26.89 -2.87
C ILE A 246 4.50 -27.86 -4.01
#